data_4f0c90d85b9cb86a55a4f0c43c705685
#
_entry.id   4f0c90d85b9cb86a55a4f0c43c705685
#
_cell.length_a   1.000
_cell.length_b   1.000
_cell.length_c   1.000
_cell.angle_alpha   90.00
_cell.angle_beta   90.00
_cell.angle_gamma   90.00
#
_symmetry.space_group_name_H-M   'P 1'
#
loop_
_entity.id
_entity.type
_entity.pdbx_description
1 polymer ?
#
loop_
_entity_poly.entity_id
_entity_poly.type
_entity_poly.pdbx_seq_one_letter_code
_entity_poly.pdbx_strand_id
1 'polypeptide(L)'
;MPMRRVLIAFLLWLWAVPAVGAPSAPAFTVRLIDSGRTFDSRSLIGKKVLVVRFQASWCDVCAEEAPGLERTWLKYRPAGVEMVGIMVEDTLADARRFLEAHGATYPAGLDPRLLIANRFKAKGTPYTIVISKRGEIVSRIPGRADEARLARVLDPLVKDPPKKKPPARLQ
;
A
#
# COMPACT_ATOMS: atom_id res chain seq x y z
N MET A 1 -68.86 25.89 -8.32
CA MET A 1 -67.79 25.67 -7.25
C MET A 1 -66.62 24.93 -7.89
N PRO A 2 -65.46 25.57 -8.07
CA PRO A 2 -64.27 24.88 -8.69
C PRO A 2 -63.44 24.17 -7.67
N MET A 3 -63.27 22.88 -7.89
CA MET A 3 -62.35 22.01 -7.11
C MET A 3 -60.88 22.41 -7.38
N ARG A 4 -60.22 22.95 -6.36
CA ARG A 4 -58.78 23.26 -6.38
C ARG A 4 -57.96 21.94 -6.37
N ARG A 5 -57.32 21.65 -7.51
CA ARG A 5 -56.30 20.57 -7.61
C ARG A 5 -55.03 21.02 -6.89
N VAL A 6 -54.76 20.45 -5.73
CA VAL A 6 -53.49 20.62 -5.01
C VAL A 6 -52.45 19.69 -5.65
N LEU A 7 -51.55 20.26 -6.44
CA LEU A 7 -50.36 19.57 -6.95
C LEU A 7 -49.31 19.48 -5.82
N ILE A 8 -49.19 18.32 -5.22
CA ILE A 8 -48.12 18.02 -4.26
C ILE A 8 -46.87 17.76 -5.08
N ALA A 9 -45.97 18.74 -5.16
CA ALA A 9 -44.64 18.57 -5.73
C ALA A 9 -43.76 17.81 -4.73
N PHE A 10 -43.55 16.52 -4.97
CA PHE A 10 -42.60 15.71 -4.24
C PHE A 10 -41.17 16.13 -4.69
N LEU A 11 -40.53 17.00 -3.94
CA LEU A 11 -39.11 17.31 -4.08
C LEU A 11 -38.30 16.10 -3.61
N LEU A 12 -37.90 15.24 -4.55
CA LEU A 12 -36.89 14.21 -4.31
C LEU A 12 -35.57 14.89 -4.05
N TRP A 13 -35.23 15.09 -2.79
CA TRP A 13 -33.89 15.42 -2.36
C TRP A 13 -33.02 14.19 -2.59
N LEU A 14 -32.31 14.15 -3.72
CA LEU A 14 -31.21 13.21 -3.92
C LEU A 14 -30.11 13.57 -2.93
N TRP A 15 -30.03 12.83 -1.85
CA TRP A 15 -28.89 12.84 -0.95
C TRP A 15 -27.70 12.27 -1.70
N ALA A 16 -26.85 13.14 -2.23
CA ALA A 16 -25.54 12.74 -2.75
C ALA A 16 -24.70 12.25 -1.56
N VAL A 17 -24.66 10.93 -1.36
CA VAL A 17 -23.76 10.31 -0.38
C VAL A 17 -22.34 10.62 -0.87
N PRO A 18 -21.53 11.35 -0.09
CA PRO A 18 -20.14 11.57 -0.48
C PRO A 18 -19.45 10.22 -0.55
N ALA A 19 -18.88 9.90 -1.71
CA ALA A 19 -18.03 8.73 -1.86
C ALA A 19 -16.84 8.90 -0.92
N VAL A 20 -16.84 8.16 0.19
CA VAL A 20 -15.71 8.10 1.10
C VAL A 20 -14.55 7.47 0.34
N GLY A 21 -13.63 8.28 -0.14
CA GLY A 21 -12.42 7.81 -0.81
C GLY A 21 -11.57 6.95 0.13
N ALA A 22 -10.79 6.02 -0.43
CA ALA A 22 -9.86 5.24 0.36
C ALA A 22 -8.89 6.18 1.12
N PRO A 23 -8.50 5.83 2.37
CA PRO A 23 -7.66 6.71 3.19
C PRO A 23 -6.30 6.93 2.54
N SER A 24 -5.81 8.17 2.56
CA SER A 24 -4.47 8.51 2.09
C SER A 24 -3.41 7.81 2.94
N ALA A 25 -2.39 7.26 2.28
CA ALA A 25 -1.27 6.64 2.95
C ALA A 25 -0.38 7.70 3.60
N PRO A 26 0.09 7.49 4.85
CA PRO A 26 1.07 8.36 5.46
C PRO A 26 2.38 8.30 4.66
N ALA A 27 2.95 9.47 4.36
CA ALA A 27 4.24 9.56 3.72
C ALA A 27 5.35 9.12 4.69
N PHE A 28 6.37 8.45 4.14
CA PHE A 28 7.55 8.06 4.92
C PHE A 28 8.81 8.06 4.07
N THR A 29 9.93 8.16 4.75
CA THR A 29 11.26 7.96 4.20
C THR A 29 11.98 6.90 5.01
N VAL A 30 12.81 6.11 4.35
CA VAL A 30 13.66 5.12 5.02
C VAL A 30 15.00 5.02 4.30
N ARG A 31 16.08 4.84 5.07
CA ARG A 31 17.41 4.59 4.50
C ARG A 31 17.51 3.13 4.09
N LEU A 32 17.84 2.90 2.82
CA LEU A 32 17.97 1.55 2.27
C LEU A 32 19.22 0.85 2.80
N ILE A 33 19.08 -0.42 3.13
CA ILE A 33 20.10 -1.28 3.73
C ILE A 33 21.23 -1.58 2.72
N ASP A 34 20.89 -1.79 1.46
CA ASP A 34 21.80 -2.17 0.38
C ASP A 34 22.68 -1.00 -0.07
N SER A 35 22.07 0.12 -0.38
CA SER A 35 22.71 1.26 -1.05
C SER A 35 22.95 2.47 -0.15
N GLY A 36 22.35 2.50 1.04
CA GLY A 36 22.39 3.67 1.92
C GLY A 36 21.61 4.89 1.39
N ARG A 37 20.97 4.79 0.20
CA ARG A 37 20.13 5.85 -0.36
C ARG A 37 18.84 5.99 0.43
N THR A 38 18.23 7.17 0.36
CA THR A 38 16.92 7.40 0.96
C THR A 38 15.82 6.98 -0.01
N PHE A 39 14.95 6.08 0.43
CA PHE A 39 13.68 5.80 -0.21
C PHE A 39 12.65 6.80 0.30
N ASP A 40 11.95 7.50 -0.60
CA ASP A 40 10.85 8.41 -0.26
C ASP A 40 9.57 7.92 -0.96
N SER A 41 8.58 7.52 -0.16
CA SER A 41 7.30 7.02 -0.68
C SER A 41 6.55 8.03 -1.55
N ARG A 42 6.74 9.33 -1.31
CA ARG A 42 6.09 10.41 -2.09
C ARG A 42 6.55 10.42 -3.54
N SER A 43 7.77 9.99 -3.82
CA SER A 43 8.32 9.95 -5.19
C SER A 43 7.59 8.98 -6.12
N LEU A 44 6.80 8.07 -5.56
CA LEU A 44 6.04 7.05 -6.29
C LEU A 44 4.60 7.46 -6.59
N ILE A 45 4.07 8.49 -5.92
CA ILE A 45 2.71 8.97 -6.15
C ILE A 45 2.55 9.42 -7.61
N GLY A 46 1.47 8.98 -8.25
CA GLY A 46 1.19 9.21 -9.66
C GLY A 46 1.93 8.26 -10.62
N LYS A 47 2.90 7.48 -10.14
CA LYS A 47 3.80 6.67 -10.98
C LYS A 47 3.66 5.18 -10.75
N LYS A 48 3.72 4.73 -9.50
CA LYS A 48 3.76 3.31 -9.14
C LYS A 48 2.75 2.95 -8.05
N VAL A 49 2.29 1.70 -8.07
CA VAL A 49 1.68 1.06 -6.91
C VAL A 49 2.80 0.71 -5.94
N LEU A 50 2.60 0.93 -4.64
CA LEU A 50 3.60 0.61 -3.63
C LEU A 50 3.09 -0.48 -2.69
N VAL A 51 3.87 -1.54 -2.53
CA VAL A 51 3.71 -2.57 -1.52
C VAL A 51 4.68 -2.30 -0.38
N VAL A 52 4.16 -2.04 0.82
CA VAL A 52 4.96 -1.87 2.04
C VAL A 52 4.84 -3.13 2.86
N ARG A 53 5.95 -3.84 3.07
CA ARG A 53 6.03 -5.08 3.83
C ARG A 53 6.73 -4.84 5.16
N PHE A 54 6.01 -4.89 6.27
CA PHE A 54 6.59 -4.91 7.62
C PHE A 54 6.98 -6.34 7.96
N GLN A 55 8.25 -6.54 8.27
CA GLN A 55 8.87 -7.85 8.51
C GLN A 55 10.04 -7.72 9.48
N ALA A 56 10.56 -8.84 9.96
CA ALA A 56 11.71 -8.87 10.85
C ALA A 56 12.54 -10.13 10.64
N SER A 57 13.82 -10.10 10.98
CA SER A 57 14.72 -11.24 10.87
C SER A 57 14.38 -12.39 11.84
N TRP A 58 13.77 -12.07 12.96
CA TRP A 58 13.31 -13.01 13.99
C TRP A 58 11.92 -13.59 13.72
N CYS A 59 11.29 -13.25 12.60
CA CYS A 59 9.92 -13.65 12.25
C CYS A 59 9.95 -14.86 11.30
N ASP A 60 9.69 -16.06 11.80
CA ASP A 60 9.69 -17.31 11.02
C ASP A 60 8.73 -17.25 9.82
N VAL A 61 7.51 -16.74 10.03
CA VAL A 61 6.52 -16.57 8.95
C VAL A 61 7.04 -15.63 7.86
N CYS A 62 7.81 -14.60 8.24
CA CYS A 62 8.42 -13.68 7.27
C CYS A 62 9.48 -14.42 6.43
N ALA A 63 10.28 -15.28 7.05
CA ALA A 63 11.28 -16.10 6.39
C ALA A 63 10.64 -17.07 5.37
N GLU A 64 9.59 -17.77 5.77
CA GLU A 64 8.85 -18.69 4.89
C GLU A 64 8.26 -17.98 3.64
N GLU A 65 7.82 -16.74 3.79
CA GLU A 65 7.18 -15.98 2.70
C GLU A 65 8.15 -15.21 1.81
N ALA A 66 9.36 -14.92 2.28
CA ALA A 66 10.30 -14.05 1.57
C ALA A 66 10.58 -14.47 0.12
N PRO A 67 10.78 -15.77 -0.23
CA PRO A 67 10.95 -16.17 -1.62
C PRO A 67 9.72 -15.91 -2.51
N GLY A 68 8.51 -16.05 -1.97
CA GLY A 68 7.26 -15.76 -2.68
C GLY A 68 7.07 -14.26 -2.91
N LEU A 69 7.46 -13.43 -1.93
CA LEU A 69 7.46 -11.98 -2.06
C LEU A 69 8.43 -11.50 -3.13
N GLU A 70 9.63 -12.07 -3.18
CA GLU A 70 10.63 -11.78 -4.22
C GLU A 70 10.08 -12.09 -5.61
N ARG A 71 9.50 -13.28 -5.83
CA ARG A 71 8.88 -13.65 -7.10
C ARG A 71 7.73 -12.70 -7.45
N THR A 72 6.91 -12.33 -6.48
CA THR A 72 5.82 -11.35 -6.69
C THR A 72 6.37 -9.99 -7.11
N TRP A 73 7.39 -9.47 -6.43
CA TRP A 73 8.00 -8.19 -6.79
C TRP A 73 8.61 -8.23 -8.20
N LEU A 74 9.40 -9.24 -8.52
CA LEU A 74 10.00 -9.39 -9.85
C LEU A 74 8.95 -9.47 -10.96
N LYS A 75 7.84 -10.18 -10.71
CA LYS A 75 6.71 -10.30 -11.65
C LYS A 75 6.01 -8.96 -11.90
N TYR A 76 5.73 -8.19 -10.84
CA TYR A 76 4.91 -6.97 -10.95
C TYR A 76 5.72 -5.68 -11.12
N ARG A 77 7.02 -5.71 -10.88
CA ARG A 77 7.91 -4.54 -11.07
C ARG A 77 7.84 -3.95 -12.48
N PRO A 78 7.88 -4.73 -13.58
CA PRO A 78 7.72 -4.19 -14.92
C PRO A 78 6.35 -3.56 -15.19
N ALA A 79 5.31 -3.99 -14.45
CA ALA A 79 3.96 -3.45 -14.53
C ALA A 79 3.73 -2.19 -13.68
N GLY A 80 4.80 -1.64 -13.08
CA GLY A 80 4.74 -0.41 -12.30
C GLY A 80 4.38 -0.61 -10.82
N VAL A 81 4.70 -1.76 -10.25
CA VAL A 81 4.65 -1.99 -8.81
C VAL A 81 6.05 -1.82 -8.23
N GLU A 82 6.14 -1.12 -7.11
CA GLU A 82 7.33 -1.09 -6.25
C GLU A 82 7.04 -1.81 -4.96
N MET A 83 8.06 -2.45 -4.38
CA MET A 83 7.98 -3.06 -3.06
C MET A 83 9.08 -2.49 -2.18
N VAL A 84 8.77 -2.29 -0.90
CA VAL A 84 9.76 -1.94 0.12
C VAL A 84 9.53 -2.76 1.38
N GLY A 85 10.57 -3.43 1.83
CA GLY A 85 10.62 -4.10 3.13
C GLY A 85 10.96 -3.10 4.24
N ILE A 86 10.18 -3.11 5.30
CA ILE A 86 10.45 -2.35 6.52
C ILE A 86 10.81 -3.36 7.61
N MET A 87 12.11 -3.42 7.94
CA MET A 87 12.65 -4.32 8.96
C MET A 87 12.40 -3.67 10.32
N VAL A 88 11.43 -4.19 11.07
CA VAL A 88 11.03 -3.63 12.36
C VAL A 88 11.80 -4.29 13.50
N GLU A 89 12.21 -3.49 14.49
CA GLU A 89 12.91 -3.96 15.70
C GLU A 89 14.14 -4.84 15.37
N ASP A 90 14.79 -4.54 14.26
CA ASP A 90 15.94 -5.27 13.74
C ASP A 90 17.23 -4.46 13.86
N THR A 91 18.36 -5.16 13.87
CA THR A 91 19.67 -4.57 13.64
C THR A 91 20.01 -4.58 12.14
N LEU A 92 20.93 -3.73 11.73
CA LEU A 92 21.43 -3.71 10.34
C LEU A 92 22.03 -5.06 9.93
N ALA A 93 22.76 -5.71 10.85
CA ALA A 93 23.42 -6.98 10.58
C ALA A 93 22.41 -8.12 10.41
N ASP A 94 21.39 -8.19 11.28
CA ASP A 94 20.38 -9.23 11.22
C ASP A 94 19.48 -9.06 9.99
N ALA A 95 19.07 -7.82 9.71
CA ALA A 95 18.29 -7.50 8.52
C ALA A 95 19.03 -7.88 7.22
N ARG A 96 20.33 -7.59 7.11
CA ARG A 96 21.13 -8.00 5.94
C ARG A 96 21.18 -9.51 5.80
N ARG A 97 21.52 -10.24 6.88
CA ARG A 97 21.54 -11.71 6.85
C ARG A 97 20.21 -12.30 6.43
N PHE A 98 19.09 -11.75 6.94
CA PHE A 98 17.76 -12.18 6.55
C PHE A 98 17.52 -12.01 5.05
N LEU A 99 17.75 -10.82 4.50
CA LEU A 99 17.54 -10.53 3.08
C LEU A 99 18.40 -11.42 2.18
N GLU A 100 19.68 -11.60 2.53
CA GLU A 100 20.61 -12.45 1.78
C GLU A 100 20.23 -13.93 1.85
N ALA A 101 19.92 -14.45 3.04
CA ALA A 101 19.55 -15.84 3.23
C ALA A 101 18.29 -16.25 2.47
N HIS A 102 17.37 -15.33 2.25
CA HIS A 102 16.10 -15.58 1.55
C HIS A 102 16.06 -15.04 0.12
N GLY A 103 17.18 -14.55 -0.40
CA GLY A 103 17.28 -14.03 -1.78
C GLY A 103 16.37 -12.83 -2.05
N ALA A 104 16.08 -12.03 -1.02
CA ALA A 104 15.23 -10.86 -1.16
C ALA A 104 16.03 -9.68 -1.73
N THR A 105 15.71 -9.27 -2.97
CA THR A 105 16.40 -8.18 -3.68
C THR A 105 15.55 -6.91 -3.78
N TYR A 106 14.31 -6.93 -3.31
CA TYR A 106 13.50 -5.72 -3.19
C TYR A 106 14.11 -4.74 -2.18
N PRO A 107 13.97 -3.41 -2.39
CA PRO A 107 14.47 -2.41 -1.46
C PRO A 107 13.98 -2.65 -0.04
N ALA A 108 14.87 -2.52 0.94
CA ALA A 108 14.52 -2.66 2.35
C ALA A 108 15.24 -1.64 3.23
N GLY A 109 14.59 -1.22 4.31
CA GLY A 109 15.14 -0.27 5.29
C GLY A 109 14.73 -0.62 6.72
N LEU A 110 15.41 -0.02 7.71
CA LEU A 110 15.20 -0.29 9.13
C LEU A 110 14.17 0.65 9.75
N ASP A 111 13.32 0.11 10.61
CA ASP A 111 12.41 0.83 11.51
C ASP A 111 12.54 0.30 12.95
N PRO A 112 13.73 0.47 13.60
CA PRO A 112 14.01 -0.14 14.90
C PRO A 112 13.17 0.41 16.04
N ARG A 113 12.50 1.54 15.83
CA ARG A 113 11.64 2.20 16.83
C ARG A 113 10.16 2.19 16.44
N LEU A 114 9.78 1.42 15.43
CA LEU A 114 8.40 1.28 14.95
C LEU A 114 7.75 2.62 14.51
N LEU A 115 8.55 3.60 14.11
CA LEU A 115 8.01 4.92 13.73
C LEU A 115 7.16 4.86 12.45
N ILE A 116 7.61 4.07 11.46
CA ILE A 116 6.89 3.87 10.22
C ILE A 116 5.71 2.91 10.48
N ALA A 117 5.96 1.79 11.16
CA ALA A 117 4.93 0.81 11.48
C ALA A 117 3.74 1.44 12.23
N ASN A 118 4.01 2.27 13.23
CA ASN A 118 2.97 2.97 14.00
C ASN A 118 2.15 3.94 13.15
N ARG A 119 2.77 4.70 12.22
CA ARG A 119 2.06 5.58 11.28
C ARG A 119 1.07 4.80 10.41
N PHE A 120 1.45 3.61 10.01
CA PHE A 120 0.60 2.72 9.21
C PHE A 120 -0.36 1.88 10.06
N LYS A 121 -0.29 1.96 11.39
CA LYS A 121 -1.03 1.10 12.33
C LYS A 121 -0.81 -0.39 12.05
N ALA A 122 0.39 -0.74 11.59
CA ALA A 122 0.80 -2.12 11.41
C ALA A 122 1.11 -2.73 12.78
N LYS A 123 0.31 -3.69 13.19
CA LYS A 123 0.45 -4.37 14.49
C LYS A 123 1.07 -5.75 14.27
N GLY A 124 2.33 -5.88 14.61
CA GLY A 124 3.10 -7.12 14.46
C GLY A 124 3.61 -7.39 13.05
N THR A 125 4.31 -8.49 12.90
CA THR A 125 4.89 -9.01 11.66
C THR A 125 4.42 -10.45 11.41
N PRO A 126 4.24 -10.84 10.15
CA PRO A 126 4.28 -10.00 8.96
C PRO A 126 3.04 -9.11 8.80
N TYR A 127 3.19 -7.95 8.16
CA TYR A 127 2.07 -7.09 7.81
C TYR A 127 2.32 -6.44 6.45
N THR A 128 1.35 -6.47 5.54
CA THR A 128 1.51 -5.90 4.19
C THR A 128 0.46 -4.83 3.93
N ILE A 129 0.88 -3.72 3.36
CA ILE A 129 -0.01 -2.63 2.93
C ILE A 129 0.21 -2.39 1.45
N VAL A 130 -0.88 -2.29 0.70
CA VAL A 130 -0.84 -1.95 -0.72
C VAL A 130 -1.41 -0.54 -0.91
N ILE A 131 -0.64 0.31 -1.57
CA ILE A 131 -0.94 1.71 -1.82
C ILE A 131 -1.08 1.92 -3.33
N SER A 132 -2.19 2.49 -3.77
CA SER A 132 -2.46 2.78 -5.18
C SER A 132 -1.51 3.86 -5.73
N LYS A 133 -1.47 4.02 -7.06
CA LYS A 133 -0.76 5.13 -7.71
C LYS A 133 -1.23 6.51 -7.23
N ARG A 134 -2.47 6.62 -6.69
CA ARG A 134 -3.00 7.87 -6.12
C ARG A 134 -2.55 8.15 -4.69
N GLY A 135 -1.75 7.24 -4.10
CA GLY A 135 -1.32 7.37 -2.71
C GLY A 135 -2.38 6.93 -1.69
N GLU A 136 -3.38 6.16 -2.10
CA GLU A 136 -4.45 5.67 -1.24
C GLU A 136 -4.16 4.24 -0.78
N ILE A 137 -4.43 3.92 0.48
CA ILE A 137 -4.34 2.55 0.98
C ILE A 137 -5.53 1.76 0.45
N VAL A 138 -5.25 0.80 -0.42
CA VAL A 138 -6.26 -0.06 -1.04
C VAL A 138 -6.36 -1.44 -0.40
N SER A 139 -5.33 -1.86 0.33
CA SER A 139 -5.37 -3.12 1.08
C SER A 139 -4.47 -3.08 2.31
N ARG A 140 -4.92 -3.76 3.36
CA ARG A 140 -4.19 -4.05 4.59
C ARG A 140 -4.27 -5.55 4.84
N ILE A 141 -3.14 -6.22 4.90
CA ILE A 141 -3.04 -7.67 5.02
C ILE A 141 -2.24 -7.98 6.29
N PRO A 142 -2.90 -8.17 7.43
CA PRO A 142 -2.24 -8.71 8.61
C PRO A 142 -1.91 -10.20 8.39
N GLY A 143 -0.75 -10.61 8.89
CA GLY A 143 -0.26 -11.97 8.74
C GLY A 143 0.21 -12.30 7.32
N ARG A 144 0.06 -13.54 6.91
CA ARG A 144 0.54 -14.07 5.62
C ARG A 144 -0.06 -13.34 4.42
N ALA A 145 0.80 -13.03 3.46
CA ALA A 145 0.47 -12.41 2.19
C ALA A 145 1.14 -13.18 1.05
N ASP A 146 0.63 -14.38 0.78
CA ASP A 146 1.13 -15.24 -0.29
C ASP A 146 0.95 -14.60 -1.69
N GLU A 147 1.60 -15.20 -2.69
CA GLU A 147 1.59 -14.71 -4.07
C GLU A 147 0.17 -14.59 -4.63
N ALA A 148 -0.71 -15.55 -4.33
CA ALA A 148 -2.10 -15.54 -4.82
C ALA A 148 -2.91 -14.40 -4.18
N ARG A 149 -2.71 -14.15 -2.90
CA ARG A 149 -3.36 -13.06 -2.17
C ARG A 149 -2.90 -11.70 -2.67
N LEU A 150 -1.59 -11.54 -2.90
CA LEU A 150 -1.03 -10.31 -3.47
C LEU A 150 -1.50 -10.10 -4.91
N ALA A 151 -1.54 -11.16 -5.74
CA ALA A 151 -2.01 -11.06 -7.11
C ALA A 151 -3.46 -10.55 -7.19
N ARG A 152 -4.37 -11.03 -6.34
CA ARG A 152 -5.76 -10.54 -6.28
C ARG A 152 -5.87 -9.04 -6.03
N VAL A 153 -4.92 -8.47 -5.27
CA VAL A 153 -4.90 -7.04 -4.98
C VAL A 153 -4.19 -6.24 -6.08
N LEU A 154 -3.09 -6.78 -6.60
CA LEU A 154 -2.23 -6.07 -7.55
C LEU A 154 -2.77 -6.08 -8.99
N ASP A 155 -3.36 -7.19 -9.44
CA ASP A 155 -3.87 -7.32 -10.81
C ASP A 155 -4.80 -6.20 -11.25
N PRO A 156 -5.84 -5.82 -10.48
CA PRO A 156 -6.70 -4.71 -10.88
C PRO A 156 -5.97 -3.35 -10.88
N LEU A 157 -4.96 -3.16 -10.01
CA LEU A 157 -4.23 -1.89 -9.89
C LEU A 157 -3.24 -1.64 -11.04
N VAL A 158 -2.74 -2.72 -11.69
CA VAL A 158 -1.81 -2.62 -12.82
C VAL A 158 -2.52 -2.64 -14.17
N LYS A 159 -3.72 -3.23 -14.25
CA LYS A 159 -4.52 -3.30 -15.48
C LYS A 159 -5.28 -2.01 -15.77
N ASP A 160 -5.72 -1.28 -14.73
CA ASP A 160 -6.44 -0.02 -14.90
C ASP A 160 -5.49 1.19 -14.82
N PRO A 161 -5.40 2.02 -15.89
CA PRO A 161 -4.77 3.33 -15.76
C PRO A 161 -5.61 4.17 -14.76
N PRO A 162 -4.97 5.04 -13.96
CA PRO A 162 -5.69 5.86 -12.99
C PRO A 162 -6.74 6.71 -13.72
N LYS A 163 -8.04 6.50 -13.42
CA LYS A 163 -9.11 7.38 -13.91
C LYS A 163 -8.75 8.80 -13.49
N LYS A 164 -8.52 9.69 -14.48
CA LYS A 164 -8.28 11.12 -14.23
C LYS A 164 -9.44 11.65 -13.39
N LYS A 165 -9.10 12.23 -12.23
CA LYS A 165 -10.06 13.00 -11.44
C LYS A 165 -10.60 14.12 -12.36
N PRO A 166 -11.92 14.26 -12.54
CA PRO A 166 -12.44 15.36 -13.31
C PRO A 166 -11.94 16.69 -12.70
N PRO A 167 -11.61 17.70 -13.53
CA PRO A 167 -11.17 18.99 -13.02
C PRO A 167 -12.26 19.55 -12.10
N ALA A 168 -11.85 20.04 -10.94
CA ALA A 168 -12.73 20.76 -10.03
C ALA A 168 -13.35 21.92 -10.82
N ARG A 169 -14.67 21.95 -10.96
CA ARG A 169 -15.36 23.11 -11.53
C ARG A 169 -15.12 24.28 -10.58
N LEU A 170 -14.35 25.25 -11.05
CA LEU A 170 -14.30 26.58 -10.45
C LEU A 170 -15.69 27.21 -10.67
N GLN A 171 -16.39 27.46 -9.59
CA GLN A 171 -17.54 28.38 -9.55
C GLN A 171 -17.07 29.69 -8.98
#